data_df737032ac73ca0302644cb224cd3319
#
_entry.id   df737032ac73ca0302644cb224cd3319
#
_cell.length_a   1.000
_cell.length_b   1.000
_cell.length_c   1.000
_cell.angle_alpha   90.00
_cell.angle_beta   90.00
_cell.angle_gamma   90.00
#
_symmetry.space_group_name_H-M   'P 1'
#
loop_
_entity.id
_entity.type
_entity.pdbx_description
1 polymer ?
#
loop_
_entity_poly.entity_id
_entity_poly.type
_entity_poly.pdbx_seq_one_letter_code
_entity_poly.pdbx_strand_id
1 'polypeptide(L)'
;MRRLVPLALVALLLLPACGDDGGGGETAATAPAPAESTTTTAPVDPADVPAAPSAGCGSTSVGAGETQETVTSGGDPRAYAQHVPPAHDGTTPVPLVVDYHGYSEGGPIHALHSGLGPYGDEQGFVTLTPDSGYEVPTWELTAGSRDLVMFGDLLDQVEADLCIDTNRIYVTGLSYGGYMTSALACEHSDRIAAAAPVAGTADPDGCELERPVPVVAFHGTDDTYIAFEGGYGSSVAGLPQPDGSGTLGDAVDPEAAEEGEGADLVSIPEAAAAWAVRNGCEAEPTEETVADDVNQLVFTCPPGAETALYVVDGGGHTWPGSDFDDSIVDIVGYVTHSISANEIMWAFFQDHPLPT
;
A
#
# COMPACT_ATOMS: atom_id res chain seq x y z
N MET A 1 50.21 1.91 13.47
CA MET A 1 50.85 0.61 13.09
C MET A 1 50.21 0.18 11.76
N ARG A 2 50.93 0.41 10.66
CA ARG A 2 50.50 0.08 9.29
C ARG A 2 50.51 -1.44 9.10
N ARG A 3 49.42 -2.02 8.64
CA ARG A 3 49.42 -3.42 8.12
C ARG A 3 49.22 -3.40 6.61
N LEU A 4 50.21 -3.95 5.91
CA LEU A 4 50.31 -4.16 4.48
C LEU A 4 49.41 -5.32 4.05
N VAL A 5 48.69 -5.16 2.94
CA VAL A 5 47.94 -6.18 2.23
C VAL A 5 48.80 -6.64 1.05
N PRO A 6 48.98 -7.96 0.80
CA PRO A 6 49.75 -8.42 -0.37
C PRO A 6 48.89 -8.51 -1.62
N LEU A 7 49.44 -8.00 -2.71
CA LEU A 7 48.97 -8.14 -4.10
C LEU A 7 49.13 -9.61 -4.55
N ALA A 8 48.11 -10.23 -5.05
CA ALA A 8 48.17 -11.52 -5.78
C ALA A 8 48.22 -11.29 -7.30
N LEU A 9 49.29 -11.78 -7.89
CA LEU A 9 49.60 -11.76 -9.32
C LEU A 9 48.77 -12.84 -10.01
N VAL A 10 47.98 -12.50 -11.05
CA VAL A 10 47.31 -13.47 -11.92
C VAL A 10 48.15 -13.61 -13.19
N ALA A 11 48.66 -14.79 -13.40
CA ALA A 11 49.46 -15.14 -14.62
C ALA A 11 48.52 -15.51 -15.79
N LEU A 12 48.75 -14.84 -16.90
CA LEU A 12 48.11 -15.06 -18.20
C LEU A 12 48.84 -16.23 -18.92
N LEU A 13 48.14 -17.32 -19.17
CA LEU A 13 48.65 -18.43 -20.03
C LEU A 13 48.05 -18.29 -21.44
N LEU A 14 48.90 -17.96 -22.38
CA LEU A 14 48.68 -18.06 -23.82
C LEU A 14 48.93 -19.50 -24.30
N LEU A 15 48.00 -20.06 -25.05
CA LEU A 15 48.22 -21.31 -25.83
C LEU A 15 48.07 -21.00 -27.33
N PRO A 16 48.89 -21.62 -28.18
CA PRO A 16 48.92 -21.34 -29.62
C PRO A 16 47.93 -22.19 -30.43
N ALA A 17 47.48 -21.61 -31.53
CA ALA A 17 46.76 -22.30 -32.61
C ALA A 17 47.73 -23.05 -33.50
N CYS A 18 47.33 -24.23 -33.97
CA CYS A 18 47.67 -24.78 -35.31
C CYS A 18 46.90 -26.07 -35.57
N GLY A 19 46.24 -26.17 -36.70
CA GLY A 19 46.38 -27.23 -37.66
C GLY A 19 45.08 -27.69 -38.30
N ASP A 20 44.99 -27.40 -39.53
CA ASP A 20 44.10 -27.78 -40.63
C ASP A 20 43.98 -29.29 -40.75
N ASP A 21 42.78 -29.84 -41.09
CA ASP A 21 42.60 -30.72 -42.26
C ASP A 21 41.13 -31.23 -42.37
N GLY A 22 40.68 -31.28 -43.58
CA GLY A 22 39.38 -31.47 -44.12
C GLY A 22 38.68 -32.81 -43.89
N GLY A 23 37.35 -32.76 -44.04
CA GLY A 23 36.50 -33.95 -44.16
C GLY A 23 35.03 -33.55 -44.18
N GLY A 24 34.42 -33.70 -45.35
CA GLY A 24 32.99 -33.40 -45.54
C GLY A 24 32.06 -34.29 -44.73
N GLY A 25 30.89 -33.74 -44.39
CA GLY A 25 29.85 -34.48 -43.71
C GLY A 25 28.62 -33.66 -43.47
N GLU A 26 27.62 -33.94 -44.20
CA GLU A 26 26.17 -33.77 -43.98
C GLU A 26 25.69 -32.64 -43.04
N THR A 27 25.04 -31.66 -43.63
CA THR A 27 24.17 -30.70 -42.96
C THR A 27 22.94 -31.43 -42.40
N ALA A 28 22.98 -31.78 -41.12
CA ALA A 28 21.78 -32.11 -40.38
C ALA A 28 20.94 -30.82 -40.19
N ALA A 29 19.78 -30.77 -40.82
CA ALA A 29 18.77 -29.73 -40.58
C ALA A 29 18.30 -29.82 -39.13
N THR A 30 18.67 -28.83 -38.33
CA THR A 30 18.14 -28.64 -36.98
C THR A 30 16.66 -28.27 -37.13
N ALA A 31 15.77 -29.14 -36.68
CA ALA A 31 14.35 -28.82 -36.58
C ALA A 31 14.16 -27.60 -35.67
N PRO A 32 13.26 -26.64 -35.99
CA PRO A 32 12.96 -25.55 -35.12
C PRO A 32 12.33 -26.09 -33.81
N ALA A 33 12.80 -25.58 -32.68
CA ALA A 33 12.19 -25.84 -31.38
C ALA A 33 10.69 -25.48 -31.45
N PRO A 34 9.81 -26.23 -30.77
CA PRO A 34 8.41 -25.88 -30.74
C PRO A 34 8.29 -24.49 -30.10
N ALA A 35 7.59 -23.56 -30.75
CA ALA A 35 7.21 -22.29 -30.20
C ALA A 35 6.38 -22.55 -28.91
N GLU A 36 6.84 -22.08 -27.77
CA GLU A 36 6.04 -22.03 -26.59
C GLU A 36 4.81 -21.16 -26.90
N SER A 37 3.67 -21.81 -26.93
CA SER A 37 2.38 -21.15 -27.07
C SER A 37 2.10 -20.44 -25.76
N THR A 38 2.51 -19.19 -25.62
CA THR A 38 1.99 -18.31 -24.56
C THR A 38 0.51 -18.10 -24.84
N THR A 39 -0.30 -18.88 -24.14
CA THR A 39 -1.76 -18.63 -24.08
C THR A 39 -1.95 -17.35 -23.28
N THR A 40 -2.02 -16.22 -23.95
CA THR A 40 -2.48 -14.98 -23.35
C THR A 40 -3.98 -15.18 -23.08
N THR A 41 -4.35 -15.55 -21.87
CA THR A 41 -5.73 -15.48 -21.41
C THR A 41 -6.16 -14.01 -21.49
N ALA A 42 -7.30 -13.73 -22.12
CA ALA A 42 -7.88 -12.40 -22.12
C ALA A 42 -8.13 -11.97 -20.67
N PRO A 43 -7.99 -10.67 -20.35
CA PRO A 43 -8.33 -10.16 -19.01
C PRO A 43 -9.76 -10.58 -18.65
N VAL A 44 -9.95 -11.08 -17.44
CA VAL A 44 -11.29 -11.39 -16.90
C VAL A 44 -11.92 -10.06 -16.53
N ASP A 45 -13.18 -9.83 -16.94
CA ASP A 45 -13.93 -8.66 -16.50
C ASP A 45 -14.08 -8.73 -14.96
N PRO A 46 -13.72 -7.67 -14.20
CA PRO A 46 -13.86 -7.65 -12.73
C PRO A 46 -15.26 -8.03 -12.24
N ALA A 47 -16.30 -7.69 -13.01
CA ALA A 47 -17.69 -8.08 -12.74
C ALA A 47 -17.96 -9.59 -12.88
N ASP A 48 -17.12 -10.29 -13.65
CA ASP A 48 -17.23 -11.75 -13.85
C ASP A 48 -16.44 -12.55 -12.78
N VAL A 49 -15.64 -11.89 -11.93
CA VAL A 49 -14.97 -12.57 -10.81
C VAL A 49 -15.99 -12.92 -9.74
N PRO A 50 -16.28 -14.23 -9.52
CA PRO A 50 -17.27 -14.64 -8.55
C PRO A 50 -16.83 -14.25 -7.13
N ALA A 51 -17.79 -13.93 -6.27
CA ALA A 51 -17.52 -13.75 -4.86
C ALA A 51 -16.99 -15.05 -4.24
N ALA A 52 -16.00 -14.94 -3.37
CA ALA A 52 -15.45 -16.05 -2.59
C ALA A 52 -15.92 -15.91 -1.12
N PRO A 53 -17.00 -16.64 -0.73
CA PRO A 53 -17.57 -16.47 0.60
C PRO A 53 -16.63 -16.98 1.69
N SER A 54 -16.43 -16.18 2.72
CA SER A 54 -15.68 -16.55 3.93
C SER A 54 -16.42 -17.60 4.76
N ALA A 55 -15.76 -18.17 5.76
CA ALA A 55 -16.33 -19.18 6.67
C ALA A 55 -17.49 -18.62 7.52
N GLY A 56 -17.55 -17.32 7.76
CA GLY A 56 -18.61 -16.64 8.50
C GLY A 56 -19.95 -16.56 7.76
N CYS A 57 -19.97 -16.86 6.44
CA CYS A 57 -21.21 -16.84 5.67
C CYS A 57 -22.20 -17.91 6.15
N GLY A 58 -23.45 -17.49 6.39
CA GLY A 58 -24.52 -18.34 6.96
C GLY A 58 -24.58 -18.31 8.48
N SER A 59 -23.68 -17.57 9.14
CA SER A 59 -23.74 -17.29 10.57
C SER A 59 -24.89 -16.31 10.89
N THR A 60 -25.26 -16.20 12.17
CA THR A 60 -26.20 -15.16 12.62
C THR A 60 -25.57 -13.79 12.38
N SER A 61 -26.31 -12.90 11.70
CA SER A 61 -25.83 -11.56 11.36
C SER A 61 -25.29 -10.82 12.60
N VAL A 62 -24.09 -10.30 12.50
CA VAL A 62 -23.58 -9.25 13.40
C VAL A 62 -24.42 -7.99 13.13
N GLY A 63 -24.78 -7.25 14.18
CA GLY A 63 -25.60 -6.04 14.03
C GLY A 63 -24.86 -4.98 13.20
N ALA A 64 -25.61 -4.22 12.40
CA ALA A 64 -25.07 -3.08 11.67
C ALA A 64 -24.58 -1.97 12.62
N GLY A 65 -23.62 -1.18 12.13
CA GLY A 65 -23.00 -0.06 12.83
C GLY A 65 -21.62 -0.38 13.37
N GLU A 66 -21.08 0.56 14.13
CA GLU A 66 -19.73 0.48 14.70
C GLU A 66 -19.72 -0.26 16.03
N THR A 67 -18.77 -1.15 16.20
CA THR A 67 -18.44 -1.85 17.44
C THR A 67 -16.94 -1.81 17.69
N GLN A 68 -16.54 -1.89 18.98
CA GLN A 68 -15.14 -2.04 19.36
C GLN A 68 -14.88 -3.52 19.66
N GLU A 69 -13.94 -4.09 18.92
CA GLU A 69 -13.62 -5.50 18.97
C GLU A 69 -12.14 -5.71 19.33
N THR A 70 -11.75 -6.96 19.54
CA THR A 70 -10.36 -7.34 19.78
C THR A 70 -10.01 -8.60 19.02
N VAL A 71 -8.83 -8.62 18.41
CA VAL A 71 -8.19 -9.82 17.88
C VAL A 71 -7.01 -10.23 18.76
N THR A 72 -6.77 -11.53 18.90
CA THR A 72 -5.54 -12.01 19.56
C THR A 72 -4.46 -12.19 18.50
N SER A 73 -3.40 -11.37 18.60
CA SER A 73 -2.25 -11.47 17.69
C SER A 73 -0.95 -11.56 18.49
N GLY A 74 -0.09 -12.52 18.15
CA GLY A 74 1.14 -12.76 18.90
C GLY A 74 0.95 -13.14 20.39
N GLY A 75 -0.28 -13.46 20.80
CA GLY A 75 -0.67 -13.77 22.18
C GLY A 75 -1.22 -12.57 22.96
N ASP A 76 -1.23 -11.38 22.37
CA ASP A 76 -1.74 -10.14 22.97
C ASP A 76 -3.08 -9.74 22.34
N PRO A 77 -4.03 -9.16 23.11
CA PRO A 77 -5.24 -8.57 22.55
C PRO A 77 -4.91 -7.26 21.83
N ARG A 78 -5.40 -7.11 20.60
CA ARG A 78 -5.26 -5.92 19.77
C ARG A 78 -6.66 -5.40 19.44
N ALA A 79 -6.90 -4.13 19.75
CA ALA A 79 -8.19 -3.49 19.52
C ALA A 79 -8.36 -3.06 18.06
N TYR A 80 -9.60 -3.05 17.61
CA TYR A 80 -10.01 -2.44 16.34
C TYR A 80 -11.46 -1.99 16.39
N ALA A 81 -11.79 -0.93 15.65
CA ALA A 81 -13.17 -0.60 15.36
C ALA A 81 -13.63 -1.43 14.16
N GLN A 82 -14.85 -1.99 14.25
CA GLN A 82 -15.52 -2.71 13.18
C GLN A 82 -16.81 -2.00 12.82
N HIS A 83 -16.95 -1.59 11.57
CA HIS A 83 -18.17 -0.97 11.07
C HIS A 83 -18.83 -1.90 10.05
N VAL A 84 -20.02 -2.39 10.38
CA VAL A 84 -20.78 -3.33 9.55
C VAL A 84 -21.92 -2.56 8.87
N PRO A 85 -22.01 -2.57 7.53
CA PRO A 85 -23.05 -1.85 6.81
C PRO A 85 -24.44 -2.46 7.03
N PRO A 86 -25.53 -1.67 7.00
CA PRO A 86 -26.90 -2.18 7.14
C PRO A 86 -27.29 -3.22 6.09
N ALA A 87 -26.61 -3.22 4.94
CA ALA A 87 -26.83 -4.19 3.87
C ALA A 87 -26.26 -5.59 4.16
N HIS A 88 -25.37 -5.75 5.18
CA HIS A 88 -24.79 -7.04 5.53
C HIS A 88 -25.83 -7.95 6.17
N ASP A 89 -26.21 -9.00 5.46
CA ASP A 89 -27.26 -9.96 5.88
C ASP A 89 -26.71 -11.28 6.47
N GLY A 90 -25.37 -11.39 6.57
CA GLY A 90 -24.68 -12.60 7.03
C GLY A 90 -24.69 -13.77 6.05
N THR A 91 -25.28 -13.62 4.88
CA THR A 91 -25.40 -14.71 3.86
C THR A 91 -24.82 -14.32 2.50
N THR A 92 -24.91 -13.05 2.14
CA THR A 92 -24.33 -12.48 0.92
C THR A 92 -22.94 -11.95 1.24
N PRO A 93 -21.86 -12.47 0.60
CA PRO A 93 -20.51 -11.97 0.82
C PRO A 93 -20.38 -10.50 0.44
N VAL A 94 -19.79 -9.70 1.34
CA VAL A 94 -19.53 -8.27 1.10
C VAL A 94 -18.03 -7.99 1.10
N PRO A 95 -17.56 -6.95 0.38
CA PRO A 95 -16.17 -6.53 0.43
C PRO A 95 -15.75 -6.05 1.83
N LEU A 96 -14.43 -6.03 2.05
CA LEU A 96 -13.78 -5.57 3.27
C LEU A 96 -12.74 -4.49 2.95
N VAL A 97 -12.76 -3.38 3.67
CA VAL A 97 -11.72 -2.34 3.64
C VAL A 97 -11.09 -2.24 5.03
N VAL A 98 -9.76 -2.39 5.11
CA VAL A 98 -9.01 -2.18 6.36
C VAL A 98 -8.29 -0.85 6.26
N ASP A 99 -8.57 0.05 7.21
CA ASP A 99 -8.25 1.47 7.17
C ASP A 99 -7.32 1.85 8.35
N TYR A 100 -6.08 2.25 8.05
CA TYR A 100 -5.00 2.42 9.01
C TYR A 100 -4.76 3.88 9.38
N HIS A 101 -4.75 4.18 10.69
CA HIS A 101 -4.50 5.52 11.22
C HIS A 101 -3.06 5.99 11.01
N GLY A 102 -2.89 7.33 11.00
CA GLY A 102 -1.59 8.01 10.97
C GLY A 102 -0.83 7.94 12.29
N TYR A 103 0.39 8.48 12.29
CA TYR A 103 1.21 8.60 13.49
C TYR A 103 0.55 9.52 14.52
N SER A 104 0.52 9.12 15.79
CA SER A 104 -0.08 9.80 16.94
C SER A 104 -1.59 10.06 16.87
N GLU A 105 -2.29 9.50 15.88
CA GLU A 105 -3.69 9.80 15.61
C GLU A 105 -4.67 8.84 16.33
N GLY A 106 -4.48 7.53 16.17
CA GLY A 106 -5.38 6.49 16.68
C GLY A 106 -6.68 6.32 15.87
N GLY A 107 -7.30 5.15 15.99
CA GLY A 107 -8.44 4.75 15.17
C GLY A 107 -9.65 5.69 15.19
N PRO A 108 -10.14 6.19 16.35
CA PRO A 108 -11.32 7.05 16.39
C PRO A 108 -11.17 8.40 15.68
N ILE A 109 -9.97 8.99 15.70
CA ILE A 109 -9.70 10.23 14.96
C ILE A 109 -9.58 9.92 13.48
N HIS A 110 -8.87 8.86 13.14
CA HIS A 110 -8.72 8.42 11.76
C HIS A 110 -10.05 8.15 11.06
N ALA A 111 -11.00 7.53 11.74
CA ALA A 111 -12.33 7.30 11.20
C ALA A 111 -13.08 8.60 10.82
N LEU A 112 -12.71 9.75 11.42
CA LEU A 112 -13.24 11.06 11.03
C LEU A 112 -12.54 11.62 9.78
N HIS A 113 -11.23 11.38 9.63
CA HIS A 113 -10.50 11.76 8.41
C HIS A 113 -11.02 11.02 7.19
N SER A 114 -11.09 9.70 7.28
CA SER A 114 -11.45 8.84 6.15
C SER A 114 -12.95 8.84 5.84
N GLY A 115 -13.79 8.90 6.89
CA GLY A 115 -15.25 8.75 6.75
C GLY A 115 -15.69 7.42 6.10
N LEU A 116 -14.81 6.40 6.07
CA LEU A 116 -15.06 5.14 5.36
C LEU A 116 -16.16 4.29 5.99
N GLY A 117 -16.39 4.39 7.31
CA GLY A 117 -17.51 3.68 7.94
C GLY A 117 -18.88 4.09 7.37
N PRO A 118 -19.27 5.37 7.43
CA PRO A 118 -20.49 5.88 6.79
C PRO A 118 -20.53 5.66 5.27
N TYR A 119 -19.40 5.79 4.59
CA TYR A 119 -19.32 5.52 3.16
C TYR A 119 -19.55 4.04 2.84
N GLY A 120 -19.05 3.14 3.69
CA GLY A 120 -19.30 1.70 3.62
C GLY A 120 -20.77 1.34 3.81
N ASP A 121 -21.53 2.09 4.64
CA ASP A 121 -22.97 1.93 4.75
C ASP A 121 -23.70 2.16 3.41
N GLU A 122 -23.23 3.14 2.64
CA GLU A 122 -23.80 3.49 1.34
C GLU A 122 -23.40 2.48 0.24
N GLN A 123 -22.16 2.00 0.29
CA GLN A 123 -21.57 1.15 -0.75
C GLN A 123 -21.70 -0.36 -0.47
N GLY A 124 -21.98 -0.75 0.78
CA GLY A 124 -22.20 -2.15 1.18
C GLY A 124 -20.92 -2.93 1.46
N PHE A 125 -19.87 -2.28 2.00
CA PHE A 125 -18.65 -2.96 2.47
C PHE A 125 -18.44 -2.81 3.98
N VAL A 126 -17.76 -3.78 4.59
CA VAL A 126 -17.31 -3.71 5.99
C VAL A 126 -16.03 -2.88 6.08
N THR A 127 -15.92 -2.00 7.10
CA THR A 127 -14.68 -1.30 7.41
C THR A 127 -14.10 -1.78 8.73
N LEU A 128 -12.78 -2.00 8.77
CA LEU A 128 -12.04 -2.23 9.99
C LEU A 128 -11.02 -1.11 10.17
N THR A 129 -10.96 -0.54 11.38
CA THR A 129 -9.94 0.45 11.73
C THR A 129 -9.16 -0.07 12.93
N PRO A 130 -8.01 -0.74 12.70
CA PRO A 130 -7.17 -1.27 13.77
C PRO A 130 -6.53 -0.16 14.60
N ASP A 131 -6.32 -0.44 15.89
CA ASP A 131 -5.49 0.38 16.79
C ASP A 131 -4.11 -0.24 16.97
N SER A 132 -3.08 0.57 16.92
CA SER A 132 -1.70 0.10 17.04
C SER A 132 -1.34 -0.45 18.43
N GLY A 133 -2.04 0.04 19.47
CA GLY A 133 -1.83 -0.36 20.87
C GLY A 133 -0.53 0.16 21.49
N TYR A 134 0.15 1.13 20.85
CA TYR A 134 1.29 1.85 21.43
C TYR A 134 0.82 3.09 22.22
N GLU A 135 1.65 3.57 23.17
CA GLU A 135 1.35 4.77 23.96
C GLU A 135 1.19 6.00 23.06
N VAL A 136 2.10 6.18 22.11
CA VAL A 136 1.92 7.08 20.97
C VAL A 136 1.57 6.21 19.77
N PRO A 137 0.36 6.35 19.21
CA PRO A 137 -0.07 5.51 18.09
C PRO A 137 0.90 5.56 16.90
N THR A 138 1.37 4.39 16.48
CA THR A 138 2.33 4.20 15.37
C THR A 138 2.26 2.76 14.86
N TRP A 139 3.04 2.41 13.85
CA TRP A 139 3.10 1.07 13.26
C TRP A 139 4.54 0.58 13.15
N GLU A 140 4.76 -0.69 13.28
CA GLU A 140 6.01 -1.37 12.94
C GLU A 140 5.92 -1.91 11.50
N LEU A 141 6.68 -1.31 10.56
CA LEU A 141 6.56 -1.58 9.12
C LEU A 141 7.54 -2.65 8.60
N THR A 142 8.41 -3.17 9.47
CA THR A 142 9.38 -4.20 9.09
C THR A 142 8.67 -5.52 8.79
N ALA A 143 9.09 -6.21 7.74
CA ALA A 143 8.55 -7.52 7.36
C ALA A 143 8.51 -8.49 8.54
N GLY A 144 7.37 -9.15 8.74
CA GLY A 144 7.14 -10.06 9.87
C GLY A 144 6.98 -9.38 11.23
N SER A 145 6.87 -8.04 11.29
CA SER A 145 6.59 -7.33 12.54
C SER A 145 5.25 -7.73 13.14
N ARG A 146 5.07 -7.41 14.44
CA ARG A 146 3.82 -7.71 15.14
C ARG A 146 2.59 -7.04 14.50
N ASP A 147 2.76 -5.89 13.83
CA ASP A 147 1.66 -5.16 13.24
C ASP A 147 1.29 -5.72 11.86
N LEU A 148 2.28 -6.14 11.06
CA LEU A 148 2.01 -6.85 9.80
C LEU A 148 1.41 -8.24 10.05
N VAL A 149 1.89 -8.98 11.08
CA VAL A 149 1.29 -10.27 11.50
C VAL A 149 -0.15 -10.09 11.97
N MET A 150 -0.45 -9.00 12.70
CA MET A 150 -1.81 -8.69 13.17
C MET A 150 -2.83 -8.63 12.02
N PHE A 151 -2.46 -8.16 10.85
CA PHE A 151 -3.37 -8.12 9.70
C PHE A 151 -3.89 -9.51 9.32
N GLY A 152 -2.99 -10.51 9.25
CA GLY A 152 -3.38 -11.89 8.97
C GLY A 152 -4.33 -12.46 10.03
N ASP A 153 -4.00 -12.27 11.31
CA ASP A 153 -4.83 -12.73 12.44
C ASP A 153 -6.19 -12.03 12.45
N LEU A 154 -6.22 -10.74 12.10
CA LEU A 154 -7.46 -9.93 12.00
C LEU A 154 -8.36 -10.45 10.87
N LEU A 155 -7.79 -10.71 9.69
CA LEU A 155 -8.56 -11.26 8.58
C LEU A 155 -9.13 -12.63 8.94
N ASP A 156 -8.33 -13.52 9.52
CA ASP A 156 -8.77 -14.88 9.89
C ASP A 156 -9.94 -14.83 10.87
N GLN A 157 -9.93 -13.92 11.84
CA GLN A 157 -11.03 -13.73 12.78
C GLN A 157 -12.29 -13.17 12.08
N VAL A 158 -12.11 -12.08 11.32
CA VAL A 158 -13.27 -11.41 10.68
C VAL A 158 -13.91 -12.29 9.61
N GLU A 159 -13.13 -13.05 8.86
CA GLU A 159 -13.65 -14.04 7.90
C GLU A 159 -14.38 -15.21 8.56
N ALA A 160 -14.07 -15.54 9.82
CA ALA A 160 -14.81 -16.53 10.59
C ALA A 160 -16.11 -15.98 11.17
N ASP A 161 -16.17 -14.68 11.46
CA ASP A 161 -17.28 -14.04 12.16
C ASP A 161 -18.29 -13.39 11.21
N LEU A 162 -17.83 -12.83 10.08
CA LEU A 162 -18.63 -12.11 9.08
C LEU A 162 -18.64 -12.82 7.72
N CYS A 163 -19.68 -12.56 6.94
CA CYS A 163 -19.75 -13.03 5.55
C CYS A 163 -19.02 -12.06 4.62
N ILE A 164 -17.70 -12.25 4.48
CA ILE A 164 -16.82 -11.44 3.64
C ILE A 164 -16.56 -12.10 2.30
N ASP A 165 -16.46 -11.30 1.24
CA ASP A 165 -15.91 -11.72 -0.04
C ASP A 165 -14.38 -11.68 0.02
N THR A 166 -13.74 -12.84 0.17
CA THR A 166 -12.28 -12.93 0.31
C THR A 166 -11.53 -12.58 -0.98
N ASN A 167 -12.22 -12.42 -2.11
CA ASN A 167 -11.63 -11.85 -3.34
C ASN A 167 -11.67 -10.32 -3.36
N ARG A 168 -12.30 -9.66 -2.37
CA ARG A 168 -12.46 -8.20 -2.30
C ARG A 168 -12.07 -7.66 -0.94
N ILE A 169 -10.81 -7.89 -0.57
CA ILE A 169 -10.17 -7.36 0.65
C ILE A 169 -9.19 -6.27 0.22
N TYR A 170 -9.39 -5.08 0.73
CA TYR A 170 -8.66 -3.88 0.36
C TYR A 170 -8.03 -3.22 1.58
N VAL A 171 -6.94 -2.50 1.38
CA VAL A 171 -6.25 -1.76 2.44
C VAL A 171 -6.06 -0.31 2.05
N THR A 172 -6.21 0.57 3.03
CA THR A 172 -5.97 2.00 2.89
C THR A 172 -5.49 2.59 4.22
N GLY A 173 -5.09 3.84 4.23
CA GLY A 173 -4.69 4.56 5.43
C GLY A 173 -4.04 5.89 5.12
N LEU A 174 -4.03 6.78 6.11
CA LEU A 174 -3.49 8.13 6.02
C LEU A 174 -2.06 8.17 6.56
N SER A 175 -1.15 8.92 5.92
CA SER A 175 0.14 9.24 6.52
C SER A 175 0.96 7.98 6.82
N TYR A 176 1.34 7.76 8.07
CA TYR A 176 2.00 6.53 8.51
C TYR A 176 1.12 5.28 8.32
N GLY A 177 -0.22 5.44 8.31
CA GLY A 177 -1.18 4.42 7.88
C GLY A 177 -1.09 4.11 6.38
N GLY A 178 -0.74 5.10 5.55
CA GLY A 178 -0.43 4.90 4.13
C GLY A 178 0.87 4.10 3.92
N TYR A 179 1.88 4.32 4.78
CA TYR A 179 3.07 3.47 4.81
C TYR A 179 2.74 2.04 5.25
N MET A 180 1.87 1.89 6.27
CA MET A 180 1.36 0.58 6.69
C MET A 180 0.59 -0.11 5.55
N THR A 181 -0.23 0.64 4.80
CA THR A 181 -0.92 0.16 3.60
C THR A 181 0.07 -0.39 2.57
N SER A 182 1.15 0.33 2.30
CA SER A 182 2.21 -0.10 1.38
C SER A 182 2.94 -1.35 1.88
N ALA A 183 3.27 -1.41 3.18
CA ALA A 183 3.94 -2.56 3.78
C ALA A 183 3.05 -3.82 3.75
N LEU A 184 1.76 -3.67 4.04
CA LEU A 184 0.78 -4.76 3.99
C LEU A 184 0.55 -5.26 2.55
N ALA A 185 0.42 -4.35 1.58
CA ALA A 185 0.30 -4.72 0.17
C ALA A 185 1.49 -5.53 -0.31
N CYS A 186 2.68 -5.32 0.29
CA CYS A 186 3.85 -6.14 0.02
C CYS A 186 3.79 -7.51 0.73
N GLU A 187 3.60 -7.53 2.05
CA GLU A 187 3.68 -8.73 2.88
C GLU A 187 2.53 -9.71 2.62
N HIS A 188 1.33 -9.19 2.29
CA HIS A 188 0.09 -9.94 2.11
C HIS A 188 -0.48 -9.79 0.70
N SER A 189 0.41 -9.74 -0.31
CA SER A 189 -0.01 -9.59 -1.72
C SER A 189 -0.89 -10.73 -2.22
N ASP A 190 -0.90 -11.88 -1.56
CA ASP A 190 -1.78 -13.03 -1.81
C ASP A 190 -3.22 -12.81 -1.33
N ARG A 191 -3.45 -11.95 -0.33
CA ARG A 191 -4.77 -11.69 0.29
C ARG A 191 -5.36 -10.33 -0.05
N ILE A 192 -4.51 -9.33 -0.35
CA ILE A 192 -4.95 -7.95 -0.63
C ILE A 192 -5.25 -7.80 -2.12
N ALA A 193 -6.49 -7.48 -2.45
CA ALA A 193 -6.95 -7.30 -3.82
C ALA A 193 -6.39 -6.01 -4.46
N ALA A 194 -6.46 -4.90 -3.74
CA ALA A 194 -5.85 -3.61 -4.12
C ALA A 194 -5.56 -2.75 -2.88
N ALA A 195 -4.73 -1.71 -3.04
CA ALA A 195 -4.30 -0.80 -1.97
C ALA A 195 -4.46 0.66 -2.36
N ALA A 196 -4.76 1.52 -1.36
CA ALA A 196 -4.96 2.95 -1.57
C ALA A 196 -4.27 3.80 -0.47
N PRO A 197 -2.94 3.99 -0.50
CA PRO A 197 -2.27 4.87 0.45
C PRO A 197 -2.63 6.35 0.21
N VAL A 198 -2.94 7.08 1.28
CA VAL A 198 -3.27 8.52 1.26
C VAL A 198 -2.23 9.30 2.07
N ALA A 199 -1.68 10.37 1.50
CA ALA A 199 -0.65 11.23 2.09
C ALA A 199 0.53 10.45 2.72
N GLY A 200 0.90 9.29 2.12
CA GLY A 200 1.90 8.40 2.71
C GLY A 200 2.18 7.16 1.84
N THR A 201 2.58 7.34 0.59
CA THR A 201 2.99 6.22 -0.28
C THR A 201 4.45 5.87 0.00
N ALA A 202 4.73 4.60 0.31
CA ALA A 202 6.09 4.11 0.53
C ALA A 202 6.51 3.07 -0.52
N ASP A 203 7.82 2.94 -0.71
CA ASP A 203 8.46 1.82 -1.41
C ASP A 203 9.11 0.90 -0.37
N PRO A 204 8.45 -0.19 0.09
CA PRO A 204 8.97 -1.03 1.16
C PRO A 204 10.24 -1.77 0.74
N ASP A 205 11.28 -1.70 1.59
CA ASP A 205 12.55 -2.39 1.38
C ASP A 205 12.34 -3.91 1.27
N GLY A 206 12.99 -4.53 0.29
CA GLY A 206 12.98 -5.98 0.10
C GLY A 206 11.61 -6.55 -0.27
N CYS A 207 10.69 -5.72 -0.75
CA CYS A 207 9.36 -6.12 -1.15
C CYS A 207 9.40 -7.07 -2.37
N GLU A 208 8.94 -8.30 -2.16
CA GLU A 208 8.77 -9.32 -3.21
C GLU A 208 7.31 -9.75 -3.24
N LEU A 209 6.56 -9.33 -4.26
CA LEU A 209 5.13 -9.65 -4.39
C LEU A 209 4.93 -11.10 -4.87
N GLU A 210 3.98 -11.82 -4.29
CA GLU A 210 3.51 -13.11 -4.85
C GLU A 210 2.72 -12.89 -6.15
N ARG A 211 2.04 -11.74 -6.24
CA ARG A 211 1.35 -11.27 -7.45
C ARG A 211 1.35 -9.73 -7.46
N PRO A 212 1.12 -9.09 -8.62
CA PRO A 212 0.90 -7.64 -8.65
C PRO A 212 -0.26 -7.23 -7.74
N VAL A 213 -0.10 -6.13 -7.00
CA VAL A 213 -1.16 -5.50 -6.21
C VAL A 213 -1.46 -4.14 -6.80
N PRO A 214 -2.65 -3.93 -7.40
CA PRO A 214 -3.04 -2.63 -7.91
C PRO A 214 -3.01 -1.55 -6.82
N VAL A 215 -2.51 -0.35 -7.18
CA VAL A 215 -2.36 0.75 -6.22
C VAL A 215 -2.91 2.04 -6.80
N VAL A 216 -3.78 2.72 -6.04
CA VAL A 216 -4.18 4.11 -6.29
C VAL A 216 -3.77 4.99 -5.11
N ALA A 217 -2.85 5.91 -5.33
CA ALA A 217 -2.30 6.77 -4.28
C ALA A 217 -2.81 8.20 -4.39
N PHE A 218 -2.81 8.94 -3.26
CA PHE A 218 -3.20 10.34 -3.19
C PHE A 218 -2.17 11.13 -2.38
N HIS A 219 -1.76 12.32 -2.87
CA HIS A 219 -0.81 13.14 -2.13
C HIS A 219 -0.91 14.63 -2.51
N GLY A 220 -0.73 15.52 -1.52
CA GLY A 220 -0.68 16.95 -1.70
C GLY A 220 0.74 17.46 -1.92
N THR A 221 0.94 18.43 -2.84
CA THR A 221 2.27 18.98 -3.14
C THR A 221 2.83 19.88 -2.04
N ASP A 222 1.97 20.44 -1.16
CA ASP A 222 2.34 21.29 -0.05
C ASP A 222 2.24 20.55 1.31
N ASP A 223 2.31 19.21 1.28
CA ASP A 223 2.31 18.38 2.50
C ASP A 223 3.52 18.72 3.37
N THR A 224 3.24 19.19 4.61
CA THR A 224 4.25 19.61 5.58
C THR A 224 4.67 18.50 6.55
N TYR A 225 4.09 17.31 6.47
CA TYR A 225 4.48 16.13 7.25
C TYR A 225 5.31 15.14 6.41
N ILE A 226 4.79 14.71 5.27
CA ILE A 226 5.50 13.85 4.32
C ILE A 226 5.68 14.65 3.03
N ALA A 227 6.89 15.15 2.82
CA ALA A 227 7.16 16.04 1.71
C ALA A 227 6.99 15.33 0.35
N PHE A 228 6.24 15.94 -0.56
CA PHE A 228 6.01 15.41 -1.91
C PHE A 228 7.31 15.09 -2.66
N GLU A 229 8.33 15.95 -2.50
CA GLU A 229 9.65 15.80 -3.11
C GLU A 229 10.58 14.83 -2.33
N GLY A 230 10.06 14.17 -1.30
CA GLY A 230 10.81 13.25 -0.47
C GLY A 230 11.26 13.83 0.89
N GLY A 231 11.48 12.93 1.83
CA GLY A 231 11.82 13.27 3.21
C GLY A 231 10.62 13.68 4.06
N TYR A 232 10.92 14.07 5.30
CA TYR A 232 9.93 14.60 6.21
C TYR A 232 9.77 16.12 6.07
N GLY A 233 8.53 16.58 6.14
CA GLY A 233 8.20 18.00 6.14
C GLY A 233 8.44 18.65 7.52
N SER A 234 8.34 19.98 7.56
CA SER A 234 8.65 20.78 8.75
C SER A 234 7.75 20.52 9.95
N SER A 235 6.53 20.02 9.75
CA SER A 235 5.55 19.76 10.82
C SER A 235 5.89 18.52 11.64
N VAL A 236 6.68 17.58 11.11
CA VAL A 236 7.08 16.34 11.81
C VAL A 236 7.82 16.64 13.11
N ALA A 237 8.60 17.70 13.17
CA ALA A 237 9.32 18.09 14.38
C ALA A 237 8.39 18.35 15.59
N GLY A 238 7.13 18.71 15.34
CA GLY A 238 6.12 18.95 16.38
C GLY A 238 5.42 17.68 16.90
N LEU A 239 5.59 16.54 16.23
CA LEU A 239 4.97 15.29 16.63
C LEU A 239 5.61 14.72 17.91
N PRO A 240 4.84 14.00 18.76
CA PRO A 240 5.39 13.39 19.97
C PRO A 240 6.40 12.30 19.63
N GLN A 241 7.40 12.10 20.50
CA GLN A 241 8.27 10.92 20.41
C GLN A 241 7.48 9.64 20.76
N PRO A 242 7.88 8.45 20.22
CA PRO A 242 7.17 7.18 20.47
C PRO A 242 7.07 6.81 21.95
N ASP A 243 8.00 7.27 22.81
CA ASP A 243 8.01 7.05 24.25
C ASP A 243 7.33 8.17 25.06
N GLY A 244 6.71 9.15 24.37
CA GLY A 244 6.02 10.29 24.99
C GLY A 244 6.92 11.29 25.72
N SER A 245 8.26 11.18 25.62
CA SER A 245 9.21 12.00 26.39
C SER A 245 9.37 13.46 25.91
N GLY A 246 8.84 13.78 24.73
CA GLY A 246 8.94 15.11 24.09
C GLY A 246 8.45 15.07 22.68
N THR A 247 8.98 15.94 21.81
CA THR A 247 8.69 15.97 20.38
C THR A 247 9.82 15.34 19.57
N LEU A 248 9.52 14.93 18.33
CA LEU A 248 10.55 14.42 17.42
C LEU A 248 11.64 15.46 17.17
N GLY A 249 11.30 16.75 17.12
CA GLY A 249 12.26 17.83 17.00
C GLY A 249 13.21 17.97 18.21
N ASP A 250 12.78 17.55 19.42
CA ASP A 250 13.67 17.55 20.58
C ASP A 250 14.70 16.41 20.56
N ALA A 251 14.41 15.34 19.82
CA ALA A 251 15.27 14.16 19.69
C ALA A 251 16.36 14.33 18.61
N VAL A 252 16.14 15.23 17.65
CA VAL A 252 17.06 15.42 16.53
C VAL A 252 18.26 16.26 17.01
N ASP A 253 19.46 15.70 16.93
CA ASP A 253 20.69 16.46 17.08
C ASP A 253 20.74 17.52 15.94
N PRO A 254 20.86 18.82 16.23
CA PRO A 254 20.92 19.85 15.19
C PRO A 254 22.04 19.60 14.14
N GLU A 255 23.12 18.89 14.51
CA GLU A 255 24.18 18.52 13.57
C GLU A 255 23.78 17.34 12.69
N ALA A 256 22.95 16.39 13.21
CA ALA A 256 22.41 15.26 12.44
C ALA A 256 21.26 15.71 11.49
N ALA A 257 20.50 16.73 11.86
CA ALA A 257 19.48 17.32 10.98
C ALA A 257 20.07 17.96 9.72
N GLU A 258 21.32 18.49 9.82
CA GLU A 258 22.06 18.98 8.64
C GLU A 258 22.60 17.83 7.76
N GLU A 259 22.71 16.61 8.29
CA GLU A 259 23.17 15.41 7.56
C GLU A 259 22.01 14.57 6.99
N GLY A 260 20.73 15.00 7.19
CA GLY A 260 19.57 14.45 6.52
C GLY A 260 19.06 13.13 7.10
N GLU A 261 18.95 12.97 8.43
CA GLU A 261 18.12 11.92 9.00
C GLU A 261 16.66 12.11 8.52
N GLY A 262 16.18 11.16 7.73
CA GLY A 262 14.93 11.25 6.96
C GLY A 262 15.16 11.52 5.46
N ALA A 263 16.42 11.69 5.02
CA ALA A 263 16.79 11.88 3.62
C ALA A 263 16.61 10.60 2.76
N ASP A 264 16.34 9.46 3.39
CA ASP A 264 16.17 8.18 2.70
C ASP A 264 14.72 7.96 2.18
N LEU A 265 13.78 8.85 2.51
CA LEU A 265 12.44 8.78 1.94
C LEU A 265 12.47 9.36 0.52
N VAL A 266 12.23 8.48 -0.45
CA VAL A 266 12.08 8.86 -1.85
C VAL A 266 10.89 9.81 -2.04
N SER A 267 10.86 10.56 -3.13
CA SER A 267 9.71 11.40 -3.47
C SER A 267 8.46 10.53 -3.70
N ILE A 268 7.29 11.11 -3.52
CA ILE A 268 6.02 10.40 -3.71
C ILE A 268 5.85 9.89 -5.15
N PRO A 269 6.23 10.66 -6.20
CA PRO A 269 6.23 10.12 -7.57
C PRO A 269 7.20 8.96 -7.76
N GLU A 270 8.38 8.98 -7.12
CA GLU A 270 9.34 7.85 -7.19
C GLU A 270 8.80 6.61 -6.48
N ALA A 271 8.15 6.75 -5.32
CA ALA A 271 7.49 5.64 -4.64
C ALA A 271 6.35 5.03 -5.50
N ALA A 272 5.53 5.87 -6.13
CA ALA A 272 4.50 5.40 -7.06
C ALA A 272 5.09 4.69 -8.29
N ALA A 273 6.19 5.21 -8.86
CA ALA A 273 6.90 4.58 -9.97
C ALA A 273 7.53 3.24 -9.55
N ALA A 274 8.06 3.13 -8.33
CA ALA A 274 8.57 1.86 -7.79
C ALA A 274 7.46 0.81 -7.68
N TRP A 275 6.26 1.17 -7.22
CA TRP A 275 5.08 0.31 -7.23
C TRP A 275 4.69 -0.11 -8.64
N ALA A 276 4.66 0.83 -9.60
CA ALA A 276 4.38 0.54 -11.00
C ALA A 276 5.36 -0.49 -11.57
N VAL A 277 6.67 -0.28 -11.38
CA VAL A 277 7.70 -1.22 -11.83
C VAL A 277 7.54 -2.60 -11.18
N ARG A 278 7.26 -2.64 -9.87
CA ARG A 278 7.03 -3.88 -9.12
C ARG A 278 5.81 -4.65 -9.64
N ASN A 279 4.77 -3.92 -10.04
CA ASN A 279 3.59 -4.48 -10.69
C ASN A 279 3.79 -4.87 -12.16
N GLY A 280 4.97 -4.61 -12.73
CA GLY A 280 5.28 -4.92 -14.14
C GLY A 280 4.81 -3.87 -15.13
N CYS A 281 4.51 -2.66 -14.66
CA CYS A 281 4.16 -1.50 -15.49
C CYS A 281 5.41 -0.83 -16.09
N GLU A 282 5.21 0.10 -17.04
CA GLU A 282 6.23 1.03 -17.47
C GLU A 282 6.56 2.02 -16.34
N ALA A 283 7.85 2.39 -16.18
CA ALA A 283 8.28 3.26 -15.08
C ALA A 283 7.83 4.72 -15.24
N GLU A 284 7.64 5.18 -16.48
CA GLU A 284 7.29 6.56 -16.79
C GLU A 284 5.77 6.70 -16.91
N PRO A 285 5.11 7.51 -16.07
CA PRO A 285 3.67 7.73 -16.15
C PRO A 285 3.30 8.70 -17.27
N THR A 286 2.05 8.66 -17.67
CA THR A 286 1.39 9.78 -18.36
C THR A 286 0.68 10.65 -17.32
N GLU A 287 0.72 11.97 -17.51
CA GLU A 287 0.04 12.92 -16.63
C GLU A 287 -1.25 13.40 -17.29
N GLU A 288 -2.35 13.37 -16.52
CA GLU A 288 -3.67 13.85 -16.93
C GLU A 288 -4.23 14.81 -15.88
N THR A 289 -4.72 15.99 -16.31
CA THR A 289 -5.44 16.89 -15.41
C THR A 289 -6.87 16.38 -15.25
N VAL A 290 -7.25 16.02 -14.03
CA VAL A 290 -8.59 15.49 -13.71
C VAL A 290 -9.50 16.52 -13.05
N ALA A 291 -8.91 17.53 -12.42
CA ALA A 291 -9.62 18.71 -11.88
C ALA A 291 -8.69 19.93 -11.91
N ASP A 292 -9.20 21.13 -11.58
CA ASP A 292 -8.43 22.38 -11.66
C ASP A 292 -7.17 22.36 -10.76
N ASP A 293 -7.23 21.63 -9.65
CA ASP A 293 -6.18 21.48 -8.64
C ASP A 293 -5.69 20.02 -8.49
N VAL A 294 -6.06 19.12 -9.42
CA VAL A 294 -5.68 17.71 -9.32
C VAL A 294 -5.18 17.16 -10.65
N ASN A 295 -3.96 16.65 -10.64
CA ASN A 295 -3.38 15.87 -11.71
C ASN A 295 -3.33 14.38 -11.32
N GLN A 296 -3.40 13.50 -12.31
CA GLN A 296 -3.25 12.07 -12.15
C GLN A 296 -2.04 11.60 -12.93
N LEU A 297 -1.11 10.91 -12.27
CA LEU A 297 -0.05 10.15 -12.92
C LEU A 297 -0.54 8.71 -13.12
N VAL A 298 -0.66 8.29 -14.39
CA VAL A 298 -1.15 6.97 -14.79
C VAL A 298 -0.01 6.18 -15.41
N PHE A 299 0.26 5.00 -14.88
CA PHE A 299 1.29 4.10 -15.41
C PHE A 299 0.67 3.10 -16.38
N THR A 300 1.38 2.80 -17.47
CA THR A 300 0.97 1.77 -18.43
C THR A 300 1.25 0.40 -17.85
N CYS A 301 0.21 -0.30 -17.44
CA CYS A 301 0.30 -1.56 -16.70
C CYS A 301 -0.28 -2.76 -17.46
N PRO A 302 0.15 -3.98 -17.13
CA PRO A 302 -0.62 -5.18 -17.44
C PRO A 302 -2.00 -5.15 -16.74
N PRO A 303 -3.03 -5.78 -17.31
CA PRO A 303 -4.34 -5.85 -16.66
C PRO A 303 -4.27 -6.48 -15.26
N GLY A 304 -4.93 -5.84 -14.28
CA GLY A 304 -4.93 -6.26 -12.88
C GLY A 304 -3.66 -5.89 -12.09
N ALA A 305 -2.87 -4.95 -12.64
CA ALA A 305 -1.64 -4.43 -12.02
C ALA A 305 -1.60 -2.89 -12.00
N GLU A 306 -2.76 -2.27 -12.25
CA GLU A 306 -2.89 -0.82 -12.43
C GLU A 306 -2.30 -0.05 -11.26
N THR A 307 -1.55 1.00 -11.60
CA THR A 307 -0.93 1.91 -10.62
C THR A 307 -1.18 3.34 -11.05
N ALA A 308 -1.67 4.17 -10.13
CA ALA A 308 -1.92 5.58 -10.35
C ALA A 308 -1.64 6.41 -9.09
N LEU A 309 -1.26 7.68 -9.29
CA LEU A 309 -1.09 8.66 -8.22
C LEU A 309 -1.90 9.92 -8.55
N TYR A 310 -2.81 10.30 -7.65
CA TYR A 310 -3.50 11.58 -7.68
C TYR A 310 -2.67 12.61 -6.91
N VAL A 311 -2.25 13.65 -7.62
CA VAL A 311 -1.44 14.76 -7.11
C VAL A 311 -2.34 15.96 -6.92
N VAL A 312 -2.49 16.43 -5.68
CA VAL A 312 -3.29 17.62 -5.35
C VAL A 312 -2.36 18.83 -5.29
N ASP A 313 -2.48 19.75 -6.24
CA ASP A 313 -1.68 20.96 -6.31
C ASP A 313 -1.99 21.89 -5.14
N GLY A 314 -0.97 22.23 -4.34
CA GLY A 314 -1.12 22.99 -3.09
C GLY A 314 -1.79 22.22 -1.96
N GLY A 315 -2.12 20.94 -2.16
CA GLY A 315 -2.73 20.06 -1.16
C GLY A 315 -1.81 19.85 0.04
N GLY A 316 -2.40 19.84 1.25
CA GLY A 316 -1.68 19.55 2.48
C GLY A 316 -1.67 18.06 2.81
N HIS A 317 -1.44 17.76 4.11
CA HIS A 317 -1.45 16.41 4.65
C HIS A 317 -2.89 15.97 4.95
N THR A 318 -3.66 15.69 3.90
CA THR A 318 -5.11 15.59 3.99
C THR A 318 -5.65 14.34 3.27
N TRP A 319 -6.89 13.99 3.66
CA TRP A 319 -7.72 13.02 2.94
C TRP A 319 -8.59 13.78 1.92
N PRO A 320 -8.37 13.67 0.61
CA PRO A 320 -9.13 14.41 -0.40
C PRO A 320 -10.64 14.21 -0.26
N GLY A 321 -11.38 15.32 -0.10
CA GLY A 321 -12.83 15.32 0.12
C GLY A 321 -13.28 15.20 1.57
N SER A 322 -12.37 15.23 2.56
CA SER A 322 -12.71 15.12 3.97
C SER A 322 -13.25 16.43 4.56
N ASP A 323 -14.49 16.44 5.02
CA ASP A 323 -15.07 17.57 5.77
C ASP A 323 -14.41 17.75 7.15
N PHE A 324 -13.86 16.66 7.73
CA PHE A 324 -13.16 16.75 9.01
C PHE A 324 -11.84 17.50 8.85
N ASP A 325 -11.07 17.24 7.79
CA ASP A 325 -9.80 17.90 7.52
C ASP A 325 -9.99 19.42 7.33
N ASP A 326 -11.10 19.86 6.75
CA ASP A 326 -11.45 21.28 6.68
C ASP A 326 -11.52 21.93 8.06
N SER A 327 -11.97 21.19 9.07
CA SER A 327 -12.07 21.71 10.45
C SER A 327 -10.72 21.91 11.14
N ILE A 328 -9.65 21.31 10.60
CA ILE A 328 -8.28 21.34 11.10
C ILE A 328 -7.27 21.82 10.03
N VAL A 329 -7.72 22.58 9.05
CA VAL A 329 -6.91 23.08 7.94
C VAL A 329 -5.64 23.84 8.38
N ASP A 330 -5.67 24.51 9.53
CA ASP A 330 -4.50 25.17 10.12
C ASP A 330 -3.39 24.17 10.54
N ILE A 331 -3.71 22.88 10.64
CA ILE A 331 -2.79 21.81 11.04
C ILE A 331 -2.36 21.00 9.81
N VAL A 332 -3.32 20.58 8.99
CA VAL A 332 -3.09 19.62 7.89
C VAL A 332 -2.90 20.29 6.53
N GLY A 333 -3.22 21.57 6.40
CA GLY A 333 -3.13 22.33 5.14
C GLY A 333 -4.39 22.24 4.29
N TYR A 334 -4.28 22.64 3.02
CA TYR A 334 -5.40 22.70 2.07
C TYR A 334 -5.98 21.32 1.77
N VAL A 335 -7.31 21.23 1.85
CA VAL A 335 -8.10 20.04 1.46
C VAL A 335 -8.76 20.31 0.12
N THR A 336 -8.56 19.44 -0.85
CA THR A 336 -9.31 19.52 -2.10
C THR A 336 -10.70 18.88 -1.94
N HIS A 337 -11.71 19.52 -2.53
CA HIS A 337 -13.04 18.93 -2.76
C HIS A 337 -13.36 18.77 -4.26
N SER A 338 -12.35 18.98 -5.12
CA SER A 338 -12.49 18.72 -6.55
C SER A 338 -12.57 17.22 -6.87
N ILE A 339 -12.06 16.39 -5.93
CA ILE A 339 -12.17 14.93 -5.96
C ILE A 339 -12.54 14.41 -4.55
N SER A 340 -13.05 13.17 -4.52
CA SER A 340 -13.21 12.39 -3.28
C SER A 340 -12.31 11.15 -3.33
N ALA A 341 -11.40 11.03 -2.37
CA ALA A 341 -10.55 9.83 -2.28
C ALA A 341 -11.40 8.57 -2.11
N ASN A 342 -12.48 8.63 -1.31
CA ASN A 342 -13.38 7.49 -1.11
C ASN A 342 -14.04 7.02 -2.41
N GLU A 343 -14.56 7.96 -3.22
CA GLU A 343 -15.22 7.60 -4.49
C GLU A 343 -14.22 7.00 -5.48
N ILE A 344 -13.04 7.59 -5.60
CA ILE A 344 -12.00 7.12 -6.52
C ILE A 344 -11.45 5.77 -6.09
N MET A 345 -11.06 5.62 -4.80
CA MET A 345 -10.52 4.33 -4.34
C MET A 345 -11.57 3.23 -4.39
N TRP A 346 -12.83 3.53 -4.09
CA TRP A 346 -13.88 2.53 -4.17
C TRP A 346 -14.14 2.05 -5.61
N ALA A 347 -14.21 2.98 -6.57
CA ALA A 347 -14.31 2.62 -7.99
C ALA A 347 -13.09 1.77 -8.42
N PHE A 348 -11.88 2.18 -8.02
CA PHE A 348 -10.67 1.42 -8.29
C PHE A 348 -10.70 0.02 -7.64
N PHE A 349 -11.14 -0.10 -6.40
CA PHE A 349 -11.25 -1.38 -5.70
C PHE A 349 -12.24 -2.33 -6.38
N GLN A 350 -13.39 -1.83 -6.82
CA GLN A 350 -14.38 -2.64 -7.53
C GLN A 350 -13.84 -3.23 -8.83
N ASP A 351 -12.93 -2.52 -9.50
CA ASP A 351 -12.29 -2.96 -10.74
C ASP A 351 -11.13 -3.95 -10.51
N HIS A 352 -10.73 -4.18 -9.25
CA HIS A 352 -9.55 -4.99 -8.92
C HIS A 352 -9.84 -6.06 -7.85
N PRO A 353 -10.76 -7.01 -8.09
CA PRO A 353 -10.87 -8.18 -7.22
C PRO A 353 -9.65 -9.10 -7.41
N LEU A 354 -9.36 -9.95 -6.40
CA LEU A 354 -8.36 -11.00 -6.54
C LEU A 354 -8.71 -11.92 -7.73
N PRO A 355 -7.74 -12.23 -8.59
CA PRO A 355 -7.96 -13.19 -9.68
C PRO A 355 -8.24 -14.58 -9.10
N THR A 356 -9.21 -15.30 -9.66
CA THR A 356 -9.58 -16.66 -9.26
C THR A 356 -8.72 -17.72 -9.93
#